data_18a98708987b26de1ac61ec9a45a049e
#
_entry.id   18a98708987b26de1ac61ec9a45a049e
#
_cell.length_a   1.000
_cell.length_b   1.000
_cell.length_c   1.000
_cell.angle_alpha   90.00
_cell.angle_beta   90.00
_cell.angle_gamma   90.00
#
_symmetry.space_group_name_H-M   'P 1'
#
loop_
_entity.id
_entity.type
_entity.pdbx_description
1 polymer ?
#
loop_
_entity_poly.entity_id
_entity_poly.type
_entity_poly.pdbx_seq_one_letter_code
_entity_poly.pdbx_strand_id
1 'polypeptide(L)'
;MPLVNFSTLDFDQVKTTLKEYLQSNSNFTDYDFEGSNLSSIVDVLAYNTYITSYNANMVTNEVFIDSATLRENVVSLARNIGYLPRSRKASQATISFFVDTSSVTPTPSTIILKKGPVVASQGSFGGSSYVFSILDDITVPVVDNIATFNNITVHEGTVLTSNFVFSSRNPNQKFIIPNAGVDTGLLNVTVEPNANSVNVTQKYNYSLQDSLLDVKNNSKVFYLQEIEDEQYQIFFGDGIFGQKL
;
A
#
# COMPACT_ATOMS: atom_id res chain seq x y z
N MET A 1 9.55 14.50 -15.50
CA MET A 1 10.81 14.94 -16.14
C MET A 1 11.22 13.94 -17.20
N PRO A 2 11.87 14.33 -18.31
CA PRO A 2 12.43 13.35 -19.20
C PRO A 2 13.56 12.57 -18.48
N LEU A 3 13.67 11.28 -18.77
CA LEU A 3 14.78 10.45 -18.31
C LEU A 3 16.10 11.11 -18.71
N VAL A 4 17.04 11.19 -17.77
CA VAL A 4 18.36 11.74 -18.04
C VAL A 4 19.28 10.60 -18.43
N ASN A 5 19.90 10.70 -19.61
CA ASN A 5 20.91 9.76 -20.05
C ASN A 5 22.28 10.27 -19.61
N PHE A 6 22.91 9.57 -18.69
CA PHE A 6 24.26 9.88 -18.18
C PHE A 6 25.37 9.22 -19.00
N SER A 7 25.02 8.25 -19.83
CA SER A 7 25.95 7.54 -20.70
C SER A 7 25.30 7.23 -22.04
N THR A 8 26.11 7.03 -23.06
CA THR A 8 25.66 6.68 -24.41
C THR A 8 25.01 5.31 -24.42
N LEU A 9 23.78 5.24 -24.93
CA LEU A 9 23.02 3.98 -25.13
C LEU A 9 22.98 3.56 -26.60
N ASP A 10 24.05 3.81 -27.32
CA ASP A 10 24.18 3.43 -28.73
C ASP A 10 25.28 2.39 -28.88
N PHE A 11 24.88 1.17 -29.21
CA PHE A 11 25.78 0.03 -29.40
C PHE A 11 26.80 0.29 -30.51
N ASP A 12 26.34 0.85 -31.64
CA ASP A 12 27.21 1.09 -32.81
C ASP A 12 28.23 2.19 -32.52
N GLN A 13 27.85 3.22 -31.76
CA GLN A 13 28.77 4.26 -31.31
C GLN A 13 29.84 3.68 -30.35
N VAL A 14 29.45 2.85 -29.40
CA VAL A 14 30.40 2.16 -28.50
C VAL A 14 31.36 1.29 -29.29
N LYS A 15 30.83 0.50 -30.22
CA LYS A 15 31.65 -0.35 -31.11
C LYS A 15 32.64 0.49 -31.94
N THR A 16 32.20 1.60 -32.51
CA THR A 16 33.04 2.51 -33.27
C THR A 16 34.15 3.09 -32.41
N THR A 17 33.84 3.58 -31.21
CA THR A 17 34.84 4.10 -30.26
C THR A 17 35.87 3.06 -29.87
N LEU A 18 35.48 1.80 -29.67
CA LEU A 18 36.39 0.67 -29.39
C LEU A 18 37.31 0.40 -30.59
N LYS A 19 36.78 0.41 -31.81
CA LYS A 19 37.55 0.26 -33.03
C LYS A 19 38.57 1.38 -33.21
N GLU A 20 38.17 2.65 -33.01
CA GLU A 20 39.06 3.82 -33.04
C GLU A 20 40.19 3.73 -32.01
N TYR A 21 39.90 3.25 -30.80
CA TYR A 21 40.90 3.01 -29.78
C TYR A 21 41.90 1.93 -30.21
N LEU A 22 41.44 0.81 -30.78
CA LEU A 22 42.30 -0.25 -31.29
C LEU A 22 43.15 0.23 -32.48
N GLN A 23 42.60 1.05 -33.34
CA GLN A 23 43.33 1.65 -34.47
C GLN A 23 44.47 2.57 -34.01
N SER A 24 44.31 3.25 -32.90
CA SER A 24 45.37 4.06 -32.31
C SER A 24 46.54 3.24 -31.78
N ASN A 25 46.36 1.92 -31.63
CA ASN A 25 47.37 1.00 -31.09
C ASN A 25 47.88 0.05 -32.17
N SER A 26 49.10 0.26 -32.63
CA SER A 26 49.74 -0.46 -33.75
C SER A 26 49.89 -1.97 -33.54
N ASN A 27 49.63 -2.49 -32.34
CA ASN A 27 49.76 -3.93 -32.05
C ASN A 27 48.52 -4.74 -32.51
N PHE A 28 47.43 -4.07 -32.90
CA PHE A 28 46.21 -4.74 -33.35
C PHE A 28 45.95 -4.41 -34.82
N THR A 29 45.96 -5.42 -35.67
CA THR A 29 45.77 -5.24 -37.13
C THR A 29 44.51 -5.90 -37.68
N ASP A 30 43.84 -6.76 -36.88
CA ASP A 30 42.74 -7.62 -37.32
C ASP A 30 41.35 -7.22 -36.77
N TYR A 31 41.24 -6.03 -36.14
CA TYR A 31 40.05 -5.55 -35.46
C TYR A 31 38.93 -5.15 -36.44
N ASP A 32 39.22 -4.85 -37.68
CA ASP A 32 38.27 -4.35 -38.67
C ASP A 32 37.71 -5.46 -39.58
N PHE A 33 38.26 -6.66 -39.53
CA PHE A 33 37.75 -7.80 -40.26
C PHE A 33 36.61 -8.47 -39.48
N GLU A 34 35.37 -8.40 -40.02
CA GLU A 34 34.16 -8.85 -39.32
C GLU A 34 34.14 -10.33 -38.93
N GLY A 35 34.92 -11.17 -39.63
CA GLY A 35 35.07 -12.58 -39.31
C GLY A 35 36.20 -12.89 -38.34
N SER A 36 36.93 -11.91 -37.84
CA SER A 36 38.05 -12.13 -36.94
C SER A 36 37.61 -12.42 -35.50
N ASN A 37 38.42 -13.17 -34.76
CA ASN A 37 38.21 -13.41 -33.34
C ASN A 37 38.26 -12.08 -32.54
N LEU A 38 39.09 -11.11 -32.96
CA LEU A 38 39.21 -9.83 -32.32
C LEU A 38 37.93 -8.99 -32.53
N SER A 39 37.34 -8.98 -33.72
CA SER A 39 36.05 -8.34 -34.00
C SER A 39 34.93 -8.89 -33.13
N SER A 40 34.90 -10.24 -32.98
CA SER A 40 33.92 -10.88 -32.07
C SER A 40 34.09 -10.45 -30.60
N ILE A 41 35.33 -10.29 -30.14
CA ILE A 41 35.63 -9.79 -28.80
C ILE A 41 35.18 -8.32 -28.65
N VAL A 42 35.40 -7.47 -29.66
CA VAL A 42 34.95 -6.07 -29.68
C VAL A 42 33.43 -6.00 -29.59
N ASP A 43 32.70 -6.90 -30.29
CA ASP A 43 31.26 -6.96 -30.22
C ASP A 43 30.75 -7.34 -28.81
N VAL A 44 31.38 -8.32 -28.16
CA VAL A 44 31.05 -8.71 -26.78
C VAL A 44 31.34 -7.58 -25.80
N LEU A 45 32.48 -6.88 -25.95
CA LEU A 45 32.80 -5.72 -25.11
C LEU A 45 31.84 -4.56 -25.32
N ALA A 46 31.47 -4.27 -26.57
CA ALA A 46 30.48 -3.22 -26.89
C ALA A 46 29.11 -3.56 -26.27
N TYR A 47 28.69 -4.82 -26.39
CA TYR A 47 27.44 -5.27 -25.78
C TYR A 47 27.47 -5.19 -24.25
N ASN A 48 28.53 -5.62 -23.62
CA ASN A 48 28.69 -5.50 -22.16
C ASN A 48 28.68 -4.03 -21.71
N THR A 49 29.36 -3.14 -22.45
CA THR A 49 29.37 -1.72 -22.16
C THR A 49 27.97 -1.12 -22.31
N TYR A 50 27.24 -1.51 -23.35
CA TYR A 50 25.85 -1.09 -23.58
C TYR A 50 24.96 -1.50 -22.40
N ILE A 51 24.98 -2.76 -21.98
CA ILE A 51 24.18 -3.25 -20.85
C ILE A 51 24.58 -2.55 -19.55
N THR A 52 25.89 -2.36 -19.32
CA THR A 52 26.39 -1.66 -18.12
C THR A 52 25.91 -0.20 -18.09
N SER A 53 25.96 0.48 -19.23
CA SER A 53 25.49 1.85 -19.38
C SER A 53 23.97 1.97 -19.19
N TYR A 54 23.23 0.99 -19.72
CA TYR A 54 21.77 0.89 -19.50
C TYR A 54 21.44 0.76 -18.01
N ASN A 55 22.10 -0.20 -17.34
CA ASN A 55 21.89 -0.40 -15.90
C ASN A 55 22.29 0.84 -15.08
N ALA A 56 23.41 1.50 -15.44
CA ALA A 56 23.83 2.71 -14.76
C ALA A 56 22.79 3.85 -14.92
N ASN A 57 22.25 4.05 -16.12
CA ASN A 57 21.20 5.02 -16.36
C ASN A 57 19.91 4.68 -15.60
N MET A 58 19.50 3.40 -15.57
CA MET A 58 18.36 2.94 -14.79
C MET A 58 18.54 3.26 -13.31
N VAL A 59 19.65 2.82 -12.70
CA VAL A 59 19.92 3.07 -11.28
C VAL A 59 19.94 4.56 -10.97
N THR A 60 20.60 5.38 -11.83
CA THR A 60 20.69 6.81 -11.61
C THR A 60 19.31 7.49 -11.67
N ASN A 61 18.46 7.10 -12.61
CA ASN A 61 17.11 7.64 -12.70
C ASN A 61 16.22 7.23 -11.50
N GLU A 62 16.40 6.01 -10.97
CA GLU A 62 15.65 5.52 -9.81
C GLU A 62 16.05 6.18 -8.47
N VAL A 63 17.16 6.91 -8.41
CA VAL A 63 17.59 7.65 -7.21
C VAL A 63 16.79 8.94 -6.99
N PHE A 64 16.23 9.52 -8.05
CA PHE A 64 15.50 10.78 -7.98
C PHE A 64 14.00 10.55 -8.08
N ILE A 65 13.23 11.15 -7.18
CA ILE A 65 11.77 11.00 -7.12
C ILE A 65 11.06 11.42 -8.41
N ASP A 66 11.62 12.40 -9.13
CA ASP A 66 11.03 12.94 -10.36
C ASP A 66 11.25 12.03 -11.59
N SER A 67 12.27 11.17 -11.55
CA SER A 67 12.65 10.29 -12.67
C SER A 67 12.46 8.81 -12.36
N ALA A 68 12.22 8.46 -11.09
CA ALA A 68 11.96 7.09 -10.67
C ALA A 68 10.67 6.57 -11.32
N THR A 69 10.75 5.37 -11.89
CA THR A 69 9.64 4.70 -12.60
C THR A 69 9.03 3.57 -11.78
N LEU A 70 9.83 2.95 -10.93
CA LEU A 70 9.36 1.88 -10.05
C LEU A 70 8.66 2.48 -8.82
N ARG A 71 7.39 2.11 -8.62
CA ARG A 71 6.58 2.58 -7.50
C ARG A 71 7.27 2.39 -6.15
N GLU A 72 7.91 1.25 -5.94
CA GLU A 72 8.60 0.91 -4.68
C GLU A 72 9.74 1.89 -4.37
N ASN A 73 10.50 2.30 -5.41
CA ASN A 73 11.56 3.29 -5.26
C ASN A 73 10.98 4.68 -4.94
N VAL A 74 9.89 5.08 -5.63
CA VAL A 74 9.19 6.34 -5.34
C VAL A 74 8.68 6.36 -3.91
N VAL A 75 8.06 5.28 -3.45
CA VAL A 75 7.56 5.14 -2.06
C VAL A 75 8.72 5.21 -1.06
N SER A 76 9.85 4.55 -1.35
CA SER A 76 11.04 4.56 -0.50
C SER A 76 11.64 5.97 -0.38
N LEU A 77 11.76 6.69 -1.51
CA LEU A 77 12.24 8.07 -1.54
C LEU A 77 11.29 9.02 -0.81
N ALA A 78 9.97 8.89 -1.03
CA ALA A 78 8.95 9.68 -0.36
C ALA A 78 8.98 9.50 1.15
N ARG A 79 9.21 8.28 1.62
CA ARG A 79 9.37 7.96 3.04
C ARG A 79 10.55 8.67 3.68
N ASN A 80 11.68 8.80 2.97
CA ASN A 80 12.87 9.50 3.48
C ASN A 80 12.60 10.99 3.78
N ILE A 81 11.62 11.60 3.11
CA ILE A 81 11.17 12.98 3.36
C ILE A 81 9.94 13.05 4.29
N GLY A 82 9.55 11.91 4.90
CA GLY A 82 8.43 11.84 5.85
C GLY A 82 7.05 11.78 5.22
N TYR A 83 6.94 11.53 3.91
CA TYR A 83 5.66 11.42 3.22
C TYR A 83 5.18 9.97 3.19
N LEU A 84 3.96 9.71 3.69
CA LEU A 84 3.29 8.42 3.54
C LEU A 84 2.36 8.47 2.33
N PRO A 85 2.57 7.64 1.31
CA PRO A 85 1.67 7.54 0.18
C PRO A 85 0.25 7.17 0.62
N ARG A 86 -0.74 7.76 -0.05
CA ARG A 86 -2.14 7.46 0.24
C ARG A 86 -2.52 6.10 -0.34
N SER A 87 -3.24 5.32 0.45
CA SER A 87 -3.87 4.09 -0.01
C SER A 87 -4.99 4.33 -1.03
N ARG A 88 -5.52 3.26 -1.57
CA ARG A 88 -6.79 3.30 -2.30
C ARG A 88 -7.86 3.84 -1.38
N LYS A 89 -8.81 4.59 -1.94
CA LYS A 89 -9.92 5.17 -1.20
C LYS A 89 -11.21 4.53 -1.66
N ALA A 90 -11.99 4.01 -0.71
CA ALA A 90 -13.30 3.45 -0.97
C ALA A 90 -14.29 4.55 -1.43
N SER A 91 -15.07 4.26 -2.46
CA SER A 91 -16.20 5.10 -2.86
C SER A 91 -17.23 5.12 -1.75
N GLN A 92 -17.87 6.26 -1.54
CA GLN A 92 -18.81 6.42 -0.44
C GLN A 92 -20.16 6.92 -0.98
N ALA A 93 -21.25 6.42 -0.38
CA ALA A 93 -22.59 6.82 -0.69
C ALA A 93 -23.39 6.98 0.61
N THR A 94 -24.47 7.76 0.53
CA THR A 94 -25.45 7.91 1.63
C THR A 94 -26.76 7.30 1.21
N ILE A 95 -27.29 6.40 2.05
CA ILE A 95 -28.56 5.72 1.80
C ILE A 95 -29.54 5.96 2.94
N SER A 96 -30.84 5.89 2.62
CA SER A 96 -31.93 5.88 3.61
C SER A 96 -32.93 4.81 3.21
N PHE A 97 -33.38 4.03 4.19
CA PHE A 97 -34.37 2.98 4.00
C PHE A 97 -35.14 2.72 5.29
N PHE A 98 -36.20 1.99 5.21
CA PHE A 98 -36.96 1.55 6.37
C PHE A 98 -37.18 0.04 6.35
N VAL A 99 -37.41 -0.51 7.54
CA VAL A 99 -37.76 -1.93 7.73
C VAL A 99 -39.11 -2.00 8.38
N ASP A 100 -40.06 -2.64 7.72
CA ASP A 100 -41.41 -2.90 8.27
C ASP A 100 -41.36 -4.17 9.13
N THR A 101 -41.77 -4.00 10.39
CA THR A 101 -41.81 -5.07 11.40
C THR A 101 -43.21 -5.56 11.72
N SER A 102 -44.24 -5.11 10.97
CA SER A 102 -45.66 -5.45 11.21
C SER A 102 -45.95 -6.96 11.18
N SER A 103 -45.14 -7.74 10.45
CA SER A 103 -45.25 -9.19 10.37
C SER A 103 -44.54 -9.96 11.49
N VAL A 104 -43.82 -9.27 12.39
CA VAL A 104 -43.02 -9.90 13.46
C VAL A 104 -43.78 -9.80 14.80
N THR A 105 -43.99 -10.96 15.46
CA THR A 105 -44.64 -11.04 16.75
C THR A 105 -43.76 -11.76 17.77
N PRO A 106 -43.40 -11.16 18.94
CA PRO A 106 -43.69 -9.78 19.33
C PRO A 106 -42.87 -8.76 18.53
N THR A 107 -43.42 -7.56 18.32
CA THR A 107 -42.70 -6.47 17.66
C THR A 107 -41.47 -6.09 18.45
N PRO A 108 -40.25 -6.09 17.85
CA PRO A 108 -39.05 -5.69 18.54
C PRO A 108 -39.05 -4.20 18.87
N SER A 109 -38.48 -3.80 19.99
CA SER A 109 -38.36 -2.37 20.37
C SER A 109 -37.25 -1.65 19.57
N THR A 110 -36.27 -2.37 19.08
CA THR A 110 -35.13 -1.84 18.31
C THR A 110 -34.70 -2.81 17.23
N ILE A 111 -34.15 -2.28 16.15
CA ILE A 111 -33.47 -3.07 15.11
C ILE A 111 -32.00 -2.65 15.06
N ILE A 112 -31.11 -3.62 14.94
CA ILE A 112 -29.68 -3.41 14.82
C ILE A 112 -29.24 -3.81 13.40
N LEU A 113 -28.76 -2.83 12.65
CA LEU A 113 -28.05 -3.07 11.39
C LEU A 113 -26.60 -3.38 11.71
N LYS A 114 -26.20 -4.63 11.48
CA LYS A 114 -24.86 -5.09 11.80
C LYS A 114 -23.82 -4.58 10.81
N LYS A 115 -22.61 -4.28 11.29
CA LYS A 115 -21.47 -3.93 10.45
C LYS A 115 -21.23 -4.99 9.36
N GLY A 116 -20.88 -4.52 8.18
CA GLY A 116 -20.64 -5.37 7.02
C GLY A 116 -21.49 -4.99 5.81
N PRO A 117 -21.65 -5.88 4.85
CA PRO A 117 -22.38 -5.61 3.62
C PRO A 117 -23.85 -5.29 3.85
N VAL A 118 -24.32 -4.17 3.34
CA VAL A 118 -25.70 -3.70 3.46
C VAL A 118 -26.36 -3.61 2.09
N VAL A 119 -25.62 -3.18 1.07
CA VAL A 119 -26.12 -2.97 -0.29
C VAL A 119 -25.21 -3.69 -1.27
N ALA A 120 -25.85 -4.36 -2.25
CA ALA A 120 -25.16 -4.89 -3.41
C ALA A 120 -25.83 -4.36 -4.68
N SER A 121 -25.03 -4.01 -5.69
CA SER A 121 -25.58 -3.61 -6.97
C SER A 121 -26.23 -4.82 -7.67
N GLN A 122 -27.47 -4.68 -8.16
CA GLN A 122 -28.11 -5.71 -8.98
C GLN A 122 -27.65 -5.69 -10.43
N GLY A 123 -27.05 -4.61 -10.87
CA GLY A 123 -26.54 -4.45 -12.23
C GLY A 123 -25.02 -4.36 -12.23
N SER A 124 -24.37 -5.02 -13.18
CA SER A 124 -22.95 -4.80 -13.40
C SER A 124 -22.76 -3.48 -14.15
N PHE A 125 -22.14 -2.51 -13.51
CA PHE A 125 -21.61 -1.34 -14.19
C PHE A 125 -20.18 -1.70 -14.65
N GLY A 126 -19.97 -1.72 -15.95
CA GLY A 126 -18.69 -2.17 -16.52
C GLY A 126 -18.35 -3.66 -16.29
N GLY A 127 -19.35 -4.53 -16.07
CA GLY A 127 -19.16 -5.98 -15.87
C GLY A 127 -18.83 -6.38 -14.42
N SER A 128 -18.80 -5.44 -13.46
CA SER A 128 -18.49 -5.72 -12.05
C SER A 128 -19.69 -5.50 -11.15
N SER A 129 -19.86 -6.38 -10.16
CA SER A 129 -20.83 -6.24 -9.08
C SER A 129 -20.17 -5.50 -7.90
N TYR A 130 -20.83 -4.47 -7.40
CA TYR A 130 -20.31 -3.67 -6.29
C TYR A 130 -21.07 -3.99 -5.01
N VAL A 131 -20.34 -4.08 -3.91
CA VAL A 131 -20.87 -4.30 -2.57
C VAL A 131 -20.51 -3.09 -1.71
N PHE A 132 -21.48 -2.59 -0.94
CA PHE A 132 -21.27 -1.48 -0.02
C PHE A 132 -21.54 -1.94 1.41
N SER A 133 -20.65 -1.54 2.31
CA SER A 133 -20.67 -1.95 3.71
C SER A 133 -20.75 -0.75 4.65
N ILE A 134 -21.30 -0.98 5.84
CA ILE A 134 -21.18 -0.07 6.99
C ILE A 134 -20.05 -0.52 7.90
N LEU A 135 -19.41 0.44 8.58
CA LEU A 135 -18.23 0.18 9.43
C LEU A 135 -18.59 -0.21 10.85
N ASP A 136 -19.74 0.25 11.35
CA ASP A 136 -20.19 0.05 12.72
C ASP A 136 -21.65 -0.42 12.77
N ASP A 137 -22.03 -1.06 13.89
CA ASP A 137 -23.40 -1.45 14.17
C ASP A 137 -24.27 -0.20 14.39
N ILE A 138 -25.41 -0.11 13.72
CA ILE A 138 -26.36 1.00 13.85
C ILE A 138 -27.64 0.48 14.46
N THR A 139 -28.04 1.02 15.62
CA THR A 139 -29.28 0.66 16.32
C THR A 139 -30.31 1.77 16.18
N VAL A 140 -31.50 1.42 15.71
CA VAL A 140 -32.63 2.35 15.60
C VAL A 140 -33.86 1.82 16.37
N PRO A 141 -34.68 2.68 16.97
CA PRO A 141 -35.93 2.27 17.59
C PRO A 141 -36.96 1.92 16.51
N VAL A 142 -37.91 1.06 16.88
CA VAL A 142 -39.09 0.76 16.08
C VAL A 142 -40.23 1.67 16.59
N VAL A 143 -40.77 2.46 15.69
CA VAL A 143 -41.93 3.34 15.95
C VAL A 143 -43.04 3.00 14.97
N ASP A 144 -44.24 2.74 15.42
CA ASP A 144 -45.41 2.36 14.59
C ASP A 144 -45.10 1.16 13.65
N ASN A 145 -44.41 0.16 14.18
CA ASN A 145 -43.92 -1.01 13.44
C ASN A 145 -42.92 -0.73 12.33
N ILE A 146 -42.30 0.44 12.30
CA ILE A 146 -41.31 0.83 11.29
C ILE A 146 -40.00 1.21 11.98
N ALA A 147 -38.92 0.63 11.52
CA ALA A 147 -37.55 1.04 11.87
C ALA A 147 -36.95 1.84 10.70
N THR A 148 -36.65 3.10 10.91
CA THR A 148 -36.15 3.99 9.84
C THR A 148 -34.67 4.26 10.01
N PHE A 149 -33.91 3.95 8.98
CA PHE A 149 -32.46 4.21 8.86
C PHE A 149 -32.26 5.40 7.93
N ASN A 150 -31.88 6.56 8.48
CA ASN A 150 -31.69 7.78 7.72
C ASN A 150 -30.22 8.15 7.59
N ASN A 151 -29.83 8.58 6.39
CA ASN A 151 -28.50 9.13 6.10
C ASN A 151 -27.35 8.21 6.53
N ILE A 152 -27.49 6.91 6.27
CA ILE A 152 -26.45 5.93 6.57
C ILE A 152 -25.35 6.05 5.51
N THR A 153 -24.14 6.31 5.96
CA THR A 153 -22.97 6.31 5.08
C THR A 153 -22.49 4.87 4.85
N VAL A 154 -22.38 4.49 3.59
CA VAL A 154 -21.87 3.19 3.15
C VAL A 154 -20.62 3.37 2.32
N HIS A 155 -19.69 2.44 2.45
CA HIS A 155 -18.42 2.44 1.73
C HIS A 155 -18.32 1.22 0.82
N GLU A 156 -17.80 1.43 -0.39
CA GLU A 156 -17.55 0.34 -1.34
C GLU A 156 -16.55 -0.66 -0.76
N GLY A 157 -16.87 -1.94 -0.92
CA GLY A 157 -16.05 -3.05 -0.44
C GLY A 157 -16.65 -3.76 0.77
N THR A 158 -15.85 -4.61 1.38
CA THR A 158 -16.22 -5.42 2.55
C THR A 158 -15.33 -5.10 3.74
N VAL A 159 -15.91 -5.12 4.94
CA VAL A 159 -15.15 -4.95 6.18
C VAL A 159 -14.42 -6.26 6.50
N LEU A 160 -13.10 -6.21 6.48
CA LEU A 160 -12.24 -7.33 6.86
C LEU A 160 -11.66 -7.10 8.26
N THR A 161 -11.54 -8.15 9.05
CA THR A 161 -10.91 -8.10 10.37
C THR A 161 -9.70 -9.01 10.39
N SER A 162 -8.55 -8.46 10.74
CA SER A 162 -7.31 -9.22 10.95
C SER A 162 -6.92 -9.15 12.42
N ASN A 163 -6.65 -10.30 13.02
CA ASN A 163 -6.24 -10.41 14.41
C ASN A 163 -4.77 -10.78 14.50
N PHE A 164 -4.03 -10.03 15.30
CA PHE A 164 -2.63 -10.27 15.59
C PHE A 164 -2.45 -10.49 17.08
N VAL A 165 -1.59 -11.44 17.45
CA VAL A 165 -1.22 -11.65 18.84
C VAL A 165 0.17 -11.06 19.07
N PHE A 166 0.26 -10.08 19.96
CA PHE A 166 1.54 -9.51 20.36
C PHE A 166 2.32 -10.50 21.24
N SER A 167 3.62 -10.63 21.00
CA SER A 167 4.52 -11.44 21.80
C SER A 167 5.75 -10.62 22.23
N SER A 168 5.90 -10.41 23.52
CA SER A 168 7.08 -9.75 24.10
C SER A 168 8.40 -10.50 23.84
N ARG A 169 8.32 -11.77 23.44
CA ARG A 169 9.50 -12.58 23.05
C ARG A 169 10.01 -12.28 21.65
N ASN A 170 9.20 -11.62 20.82
CA ASN A 170 9.57 -11.23 19.47
C ASN A 170 9.55 -9.71 19.34
N PRO A 171 10.66 -9.00 19.66
CA PRO A 171 10.71 -7.54 19.63
C PRO A 171 10.58 -6.95 18.23
N ASN A 172 10.79 -7.76 17.19
CA ASN A 172 10.72 -7.36 15.77
C ASN A 172 9.43 -7.86 15.10
N GLN A 173 8.37 -8.11 15.85
CA GLN A 173 7.10 -8.55 15.29
C GLN A 173 6.52 -7.49 14.35
N LYS A 174 6.18 -7.91 13.13
CA LYS A 174 5.57 -7.07 12.12
C LYS A 174 4.06 -7.36 12.05
N PHE A 175 3.26 -6.29 12.01
CA PHE A 175 1.81 -6.36 11.86
C PHE A 175 1.45 -5.91 10.45
N ILE A 176 1.48 -6.83 9.50
CA ILE A 176 1.23 -6.55 8.09
C ILE A 176 -0.25 -6.79 7.79
N ILE A 177 -0.91 -5.82 7.18
CA ILE A 177 -2.28 -5.96 6.69
C ILE A 177 -2.21 -6.75 5.37
N PRO A 178 -2.77 -7.98 5.31
CA PRO A 178 -2.58 -8.86 4.16
C PRO A 178 -3.54 -8.50 3.00
N ASN A 179 -3.64 -7.23 2.66
CA ASN A 179 -4.51 -6.74 1.59
C ASN A 179 -3.97 -5.44 1.00
N ALA A 180 -3.56 -5.46 -0.26
CA ALA A 180 -3.10 -4.30 -1.01
C ALA A 180 -4.22 -3.30 -1.35
N GLY A 181 -5.47 -3.75 -1.36
CA GLY A 181 -6.64 -2.92 -1.69
C GLY A 181 -7.26 -2.19 -0.49
N VAL A 182 -6.59 -2.14 0.67
CA VAL A 182 -7.16 -1.56 1.89
C VAL A 182 -7.27 -0.02 1.77
N ASP A 183 -8.39 0.53 2.27
CA ASP A 183 -8.50 1.96 2.55
C ASP A 183 -7.99 2.25 3.97
N THR A 184 -6.78 2.79 4.05
CA THR A 184 -6.14 3.09 5.34
C THR A 184 -6.82 4.24 6.10
N GLY A 185 -7.61 5.07 5.41
CA GLY A 185 -8.40 6.13 6.04
C GLY A 185 -9.59 5.62 6.85
N LEU A 186 -10.03 4.37 6.57
CA LEU A 186 -11.12 3.71 7.28
C LEU A 186 -10.63 2.64 8.26
N LEU A 187 -9.31 2.54 8.44
CA LEU A 187 -8.71 1.55 9.32
C LEU A 187 -9.02 1.83 10.78
N ASN A 188 -9.59 0.84 11.46
CA ASN A 188 -9.82 0.88 12.91
C ASN A 188 -8.91 -0.14 13.59
N VAL A 189 -8.06 0.34 14.51
CA VAL A 189 -7.12 -0.49 15.26
C VAL A 189 -7.51 -0.52 16.73
N THR A 190 -7.77 -1.73 17.22
CA THR A 190 -8.10 -1.97 18.63
C THR A 190 -7.07 -2.89 19.27
N VAL A 191 -6.68 -2.60 20.50
CA VAL A 191 -5.78 -3.42 21.30
C VAL A 191 -6.52 -3.94 22.51
N GLU A 192 -6.45 -5.26 22.72
CA GLU A 192 -6.99 -5.96 23.87
C GLU A 192 -5.82 -6.34 24.80
N PRO A 193 -5.88 -6.00 26.10
CA PRO A 193 -4.73 -6.16 26.99
C PRO A 193 -4.40 -7.62 27.33
N ASN A 194 -5.30 -8.57 27.04
CA ASN A 194 -5.06 -9.98 27.32
C ASN A 194 -5.78 -10.90 26.32
N ALA A 195 -5.01 -11.57 25.49
CA ALA A 195 -5.54 -12.50 24.46
C ALA A 195 -6.22 -13.76 25.05
N ASN A 196 -5.95 -14.11 26.32
CA ASN A 196 -6.44 -15.34 26.97
C ASN A 196 -7.63 -15.09 27.91
N SER A 197 -8.13 -13.88 28.01
CA SER A 197 -9.25 -13.56 28.88
C SER A 197 -10.57 -13.78 28.14
N VAL A 198 -11.34 -14.77 28.62
CA VAL A 198 -12.70 -15.08 28.11
C VAL A 198 -13.68 -13.91 28.33
N ASN A 199 -13.35 -12.99 29.23
CA ASN A 199 -14.12 -11.79 29.57
C ASN A 199 -13.30 -10.52 29.23
N VAL A 200 -12.96 -10.32 27.96
CA VAL A 200 -12.32 -9.07 27.53
C VAL A 200 -13.34 -7.95 27.53
N THR A 201 -13.42 -7.22 28.64
CA THR A 201 -14.28 -6.05 28.80
C THR A 201 -13.60 -4.75 28.38
N GLN A 202 -12.28 -4.75 28.18
CA GLN A 202 -11.53 -3.55 27.82
C GLN A 202 -10.87 -3.69 26.46
N LYS A 203 -11.39 -2.93 25.50
CA LYS A 203 -10.75 -2.69 24.18
C LYS A 203 -10.31 -1.25 24.14
N TYR A 204 -9.08 -1.02 23.71
CA TYR A 204 -8.54 0.31 23.53
C TYR A 204 -8.46 0.62 22.04
N ASN A 205 -9.12 1.69 21.63
CA ASN A 205 -8.98 2.22 20.28
C ASN A 205 -7.68 3.01 20.17
N TYR A 206 -6.92 2.74 19.13
CA TYR A 206 -5.72 3.47 18.77
C TYR A 206 -6.01 4.34 17.56
N SER A 207 -5.46 5.55 17.53
CA SER A 207 -5.62 6.49 16.41
C SER A 207 -4.39 6.50 15.52
N LEU A 208 -4.62 6.60 14.20
CA LEU A 208 -3.54 6.82 13.24
C LEU A 208 -2.88 8.17 13.50
N GLN A 209 -1.55 8.19 13.50
CA GLN A 209 -0.76 9.39 13.65
C GLN A 209 0.28 9.50 12.53
N ASP A 210 0.29 10.64 11.85
CA ASP A 210 1.22 10.93 10.76
C ASP A 210 2.42 11.75 11.22
N SER A 211 2.37 12.31 12.44
CA SER A 211 3.41 13.16 13.00
C SER A 211 3.78 12.71 14.41
N LEU A 212 5.04 12.86 14.78
CA LEU A 212 5.51 12.63 16.15
C LEU A 212 5.27 13.83 17.06
N LEU A 213 4.84 14.96 16.51
CA LEU A 213 4.52 16.16 17.29
C LEU A 213 3.29 15.90 18.18
N ASP A 214 3.37 16.34 19.46
CA ASP A 214 2.31 16.18 20.45
C ASP A 214 1.98 14.74 20.90
N VAL A 215 2.76 13.76 20.46
CA VAL A 215 2.61 12.37 20.92
C VAL A 215 3.36 12.17 22.24
N LYS A 216 2.63 11.77 23.29
CA LYS A 216 3.18 11.46 24.62
C LYS A 216 3.42 9.97 24.75
N ASN A 217 4.21 9.58 25.74
CA ASN A 217 4.55 8.19 26.04
C ASN A 217 3.36 7.26 26.32
N ASN A 218 2.21 7.80 26.73
CA ASN A 218 0.97 7.08 27.00
C ASN A 218 -0.11 7.27 25.93
N SER A 219 0.19 7.96 24.84
CA SER A 219 -0.75 8.16 23.74
C SER A 219 -1.02 6.83 23.04
N LYS A 220 -2.30 6.50 22.87
CA LYS A 220 -2.75 5.29 22.16
C LYS A 220 -2.79 5.58 20.67
N VAL A 221 -1.65 5.48 20.05
CA VAL A 221 -1.45 5.78 18.63
C VAL A 221 -0.80 4.62 17.90
N PHE A 222 -1.06 4.55 16.61
CA PHE A 222 -0.34 3.67 15.70
C PHE A 222 0.14 4.46 14.49
N TYR A 223 1.15 3.95 13.84
CA TYR A 223 1.75 4.49 12.63
C TYR A 223 1.59 3.49 11.51
N LEU A 224 1.49 3.98 10.28
CA LEU A 224 1.43 3.16 9.08
C LEU A 224 2.67 3.37 8.22
N GLN A 225 3.10 2.30 7.60
CA GLN A 225 4.14 2.33 6.59
C GLN A 225 3.72 1.43 5.42
N GLU A 226 3.79 1.96 4.20
CA GLU A 226 3.65 1.14 3.00
C GLU A 226 4.93 0.30 2.83
N ILE A 227 4.75 -0.98 2.57
CA ILE A 227 5.81 -1.95 2.28
C ILE A 227 5.66 -2.45 0.84
N GLU A 228 6.37 -3.49 0.46
CA GLU A 228 6.25 -4.12 -0.87
C GLU A 228 4.80 -4.52 -1.20
N ASP A 229 4.47 -4.63 -2.47
CA ASP A 229 3.17 -5.07 -2.99
C ASP A 229 1.97 -4.22 -2.53
N GLU A 230 2.12 -2.92 -2.34
CA GLU A 230 1.08 -2.00 -1.87
C GLU A 230 0.46 -2.40 -0.53
N GLN A 231 1.13 -3.23 0.26
CA GLN A 231 0.70 -3.62 1.59
C GLN A 231 1.10 -2.59 2.64
N TYR A 232 0.42 -2.61 3.77
CA TYR A 232 0.68 -1.69 4.88
C TYR A 232 1.08 -2.44 6.14
N GLN A 233 2.12 -1.94 6.80
CA GLN A 233 2.56 -2.40 8.10
C GLN A 233 2.14 -1.41 9.16
N ILE A 234 1.59 -1.92 10.27
CA ILE A 234 1.23 -1.15 11.46
C ILE A 234 2.40 -1.19 12.44
N PHE A 235 2.73 -0.04 12.99
CA PHE A 235 3.67 0.13 14.09
C PHE A 235 2.99 0.76 15.28
N PHE A 236 3.40 0.38 16.46
CA PHE A 236 2.95 0.99 17.71
C PHE A 236 4.07 1.82 18.34
N GLY A 237 3.71 2.60 19.36
CA GLY A 237 4.68 3.41 20.08
C GLY A 237 5.76 2.58 20.77
N ASP A 238 6.89 3.19 20.99
CA ASP A 238 8.07 2.61 21.64
C ASP A 238 8.13 2.90 23.16
N GLY A 239 7.17 3.66 23.70
CA GLY A 239 7.11 4.14 25.08
C GLY A 239 7.66 5.56 25.25
N ILE A 240 8.20 6.17 24.18
CA ILE A 240 8.57 7.58 24.09
C ILE A 240 7.56 8.31 23.21
N PHE A 241 7.38 7.82 21.97
CA PHE A 241 6.41 8.31 21.00
C PHE A 241 5.23 7.34 20.88
N GLY A 242 4.31 7.41 21.86
CA GLY A 242 3.16 6.54 21.97
C GLY A 242 3.37 5.36 22.92
N GLN A 243 2.25 4.78 23.34
CA GLN A 243 2.22 3.64 24.25
C GLN A 243 2.82 2.41 23.58
N LYS A 244 3.76 1.76 24.26
CA LYS A 244 4.30 0.47 23.87
C LYS A 244 3.27 -0.63 24.17
N LEU A 245 3.16 -1.63 23.28
CA LEU A 245 2.36 -2.83 23.48
C LEU A 245 2.96 -3.75 24.54
#